data_631788d6de67c56fea800a3b2a6df225
#
_entry.id   631788d6de67c56fea800a3b2a6df225
#
_cell.length_a   1.000
_cell.length_b   1.000
_cell.length_c   1.000
_cell.angle_alpha   90.00
_cell.angle_beta   90.00
_cell.angle_gamma   90.00
#
_symmetry.space_group_name_H-M   'P 1'
#
loop_
_entity.id
_entity.type
_entity.pdbx_description
1 polymer ?
#
loop_
_entity_poly.entity_id
_entity_poly.type
_entity_poly.pdbx_seq_one_letter_code
_entity_poly.pdbx_strand_id
1 'polypeptide(L)'
;MTSRLKTGILAVVVTTTALVTAACAPPADKPTAAASSAGAATSAAAFGGMDALVAAAKKEGQLNVIALPPDWANYGEVISAFTAKYGIKVDSAQPDAASQDEINAATQLKGQSTAPDVFDLGQAVALANTAMFAPYQVATFADVPADLKDANGTWVNDYGGYMSIGYDAAKVPAPTSVQDLLKPAYKGKVALNGDPTQAGAAFAGVAMAALANGGSADDISKGVSFFTDLKKAGNFLPVDPTPATVQSGQTPVVIDWDYLNVGQSVSLKGKVDWKVVVPANAVLGGYYVQAISKDAPHPAAARLWQEFLYSDQGQNLWLKGGARPVRQDAMDKAGTIDKTAFSALPPVSGTPVFLTQAQSDTAKAFLTANWRKAIG
;
A
#
# COMPACT_ATOMS: atom_id res chain seq x y z
N MET A 1 -22.05 87.35 -19.58
CA MET A 1 -20.73 87.73 -19.01
C MET A 1 -19.96 86.44 -18.80
N THR A 2 -18.99 86.27 -19.54
CA THR A 2 -18.17 85.11 -19.76
C THR A 2 -16.98 85.05 -18.79
N SER A 3 -16.73 83.94 -18.15
CA SER A 3 -15.42 83.66 -17.58
C SER A 3 -15.03 82.23 -17.89
N ARG A 4 -13.95 82.08 -18.64
CA ARG A 4 -13.31 80.82 -18.99
C ARG A 4 -12.33 80.39 -17.89
N LEU A 5 -12.46 79.20 -17.33
CA LEU A 5 -11.44 78.66 -16.48
C LEU A 5 -10.72 77.56 -17.26
N LYS A 6 -9.41 77.71 -17.35
CA LYS A 6 -8.53 76.72 -17.99
C LYS A 6 -8.22 75.57 -16.99
N THR A 7 -8.54 74.37 -17.36
CA THR A 7 -8.17 73.23 -16.60
C THR A 7 -6.86 72.64 -17.13
N GLY A 8 -5.81 72.69 -16.32
CA GLY A 8 -4.55 72.03 -16.62
C GLY A 8 -4.63 70.52 -16.27
N ILE A 9 -4.26 69.71 -17.25
CA ILE A 9 -4.14 68.29 -17.09
C ILE A 9 -2.79 67.94 -16.48
N LEU A 10 -2.76 67.46 -15.24
CA LEU A 10 -1.58 66.93 -14.58
C LEU A 10 -1.51 65.43 -14.92
N ALA A 11 -0.56 65.02 -15.74
CA ALA A 11 -0.29 63.62 -16.02
C ALA A 11 0.49 63.01 -14.86
N VAL A 12 -0.16 62.14 -14.09
CA VAL A 12 0.50 61.33 -13.07
C VAL A 12 0.99 60.05 -13.76
N VAL A 13 2.30 59.93 -13.91
CA VAL A 13 2.97 58.72 -14.33
C VAL A 13 3.02 57.75 -13.11
N VAL A 14 2.20 56.76 -13.08
CA VAL A 14 2.27 55.66 -12.09
C VAL A 14 3.27 54.63 -12.60
N THR A 15 4.48 54.67 -12.05
CA THR A 15 5.48 53.61 -12.23
C THR A 15 5.12 52.44 -11.36
N THR A 16 4.49 51.38 -11.93
CA THR A 16 4.27 50.10 -11.28
C THR A 16 5.57 49.32 -11.22
N THR A 17 6.20 49.35 -10.06
CA THR A 17 7.33 48.46 -9.75
C THR A 17 6.76 47.06 -9.45
N ALA A 18 6.87 46.15 -10.41
CA ALA A 18 6.58 44.75 -10.19
C ALA A 18 7.65 44.14 -9.26
N LEU A 19 7.33 43.94 -7.98
CA LEU A 19 8.11 43.08 -7.11
C LEU A 19 7.95 41.63 -7.60
N VAL A 20 8.97 41.16 -8.30
CA VAL A 20 9.15 39.72 -8.53
C VAL A 20 9.60 39.12 -7.19
N THR A 21 8.69 38.54 -6.43
CA THR A 21 9.03 37.67 -5.32
C THR A 21 9.57 36.36 -5.91
N ALA A 22 10.89 36.30 -6.08
CA ALA A 22 11.56 35.01 -6.27
C ALA A 22 11.33 34.22 -5.01
N ALA A 23 10.43 33.25 -5.06
CA ALA A 23 10.31 32.21 -4.05
C ALA A 23 11.64 31.44 -4.05
N CYS A 24 12.54 31.76 -3.11
CA CYS A 24 13.73 30.97 -2.84
C CYS A 24 13.23 29.60 -2.28
N ALA A 25 13.17 28.60 -3.14
CA ALA A 25 13.21 27.23 -2.65
C ALA A 25 14.52 27.07 -1.86
N PRO A 26 14.50 26.46 -0.66
CA PRO A 26 15.74 26.23 0.07
C PRO A 26 16.68 25.41 -0.82
N PRO A 27 17.99 25.71 -0.82
CA PRO A 27 18.95 24.97 -1.61
C PRO A 27 18.93 23.49 -1.18
N ALA A 28 18.91 22.59 -2.14
CA ALA A 28 19.02 21.15 -1.87
C ALA A 28 20.33 20.89 -1.12
N ASP A 29 20.25 20.29 0.05
CA ASP A 29 21.41 19.92 0.86
C ASP A 29 22.28 18.95 0.05
N LYS A 30 23.57 19.29 -0.15
CA LYS A 30 24.51 18.39 -0.82
C LYS A 30 24.76 17.18 0.07
N PRO A 31 24.60 15.94 -0.45
CA PRO A 31 24.90 14.75 0.33
C PRO A 31 26.33 14.81 0.88
N THR A 32 26.49 14.47 2.15
CA THR A 32 27.84 14.28 2.73
C THR A 32 28.48 13.03 2.13
N ALA A 33 29.79 12.92 2.13
CA ALA A 33 30.51 11.73 1.63
C ALA A 33 30.06 10.44 2.34
N ALA A 34 29.68 10.53 3.62
CA ALA A 34 29.11 9.42 4.39
C ALA A 34 27.71 9.02 3.91
N ALA A 35 26.86 10.00 3.54
CA ALA A 35 25.53 9.73 3.00
C ALA A 35 25.61 9.12 1.60
N SER A 36 26.56 9.55 0.76
CA SER A 36 26.76 8.96 -0.57
C SER A 36 27.29 7.50 -0.50
N SER A 37 28.15 7.18 0.46
CA SER A 37 28.60 5.79 0.68
C SER A 37 27.47 4.90 1.24
N ALA A 38 26.65 5.41 2.15
CA ALA A 38 25.47 4.72 2.65
C ALA A 38 24.43 4.47 1.56
N GLY A 39 24.20 5.46 0.67
CA GLY A 39 23.32 5.34 -0.49
C GLY A 39 23.73 4.27 -1.50
N ALA A 40 25.03 3.99 -1.62
CA ALA A 40 25.58 2.97 -2.53
C ALA A 40 25.66 1.56 -1.89
N ALA A 41 25.42 1.42 -0.60
CA ALA A 41 25.53 0.14 0.10
C ALA A 41 24.42 -0.82 -0.33
N THR A 42 24.80 -2.04 -0.72
CA THR A 42 23.89 -3.09 -1.20
C THR A 42 23.62 -4.18 -0.17
N SER A 43 24.21 -4.10 1.02
CA SER A 43 23.96 -5.01 2.16
C SER A 43 24.54 -4.40 3.44
N ALA A 44 24.21 -4.96 4.60
CA ALA A 44 24.79 -4.56 5.88
C ALA A 44 26.32 -4.73 5.90
N ALA A 45 26.86 -5.72 5.17
CA ALA A 45 28.31 -5.93 5.07
C ALA A 45 29.04 -4.74 4.44
N ALA A 46 28.39 -3.98 3.55
CA ALA A 46 28.97 -2.77 2.95
C ALA A 46 29.17 -1.63 3.97
N PHE A 47 28.48 -1.66 5.10
CA PHE A 47 28.73 -0.77 6.25
C PHE A 47 29.82 -1.26 7.19
N GLY A 48 30.28 -2.51 7.05
CA GLY A 48 31.13 -3.20 8.03
C GLY A 48 30.35 -4.09 9.01
N GLY A 49 29.10 -4.40 8.68
CA GLY A 49 28.21 -5.27 9.44
C GLY A 49 27.00 -4.55 10.02
N MET A 50 26.13 -5.30 10.68
CA MET A 50 24.87 -4.80 11.21
C MET A 50 25.07 -3.69 12.27
N ASP A 51 26.03 -3.84 13.16
CA ASP A 51 26.29 -2.83 14.20
C ASP A 51 26.71 -1.48 13.60
N ALA A 52 27.51 -1.52 12.53
CA ALA A 52 27.94 -0.31 11.83
C ALA A 52 26.76 0.34 11.06
N LEU A 53 25.87 -0.46 10.47
CA LEU A 53 24.62 0.03 9.86
C LEU A 53 23.72 0.70 10.91
N VAL A 54 23.52 0.06 12.07
CA VAL A 54 22.75 0.63 13.20
C VAL A 54 23.35 1.96 13.66
N ALA A 55 24.69 2.02 13.80
CA ALA A 55 25.36 3.26 14.20
C ALA A 55 25.19 4.38 13.17
N ALA A 56 25.29 4.06 11.87
CA ALA A 56 25.07 5.01 10.79
C ALA A 56 23.62 5.53 10.76
N ALA A 57 22.64 4.63 10.86
CA ALA A 57 21.22 4.98 10.89
C ALA A 57 20.85 5.84 12.12
N LYS A 58 21.39 5.50 13.30
CA LYS A 58 21.21 6.33 14.51
C LYS A 58 21.82 7.73 14.36
N LYS A 59 22.90 7.87 13.61
CA LYS A 59 23.49 9.18 13.32
C LYS A 59 22.61 10.01 12.38
N GLU A 60 21.88 9.40 11.45
CA GLU A 60 20.85 10.06 10.65
C GLU A 60 19.65 10.45 11.53
N GLY A 61 19.26 9.59 12.48
CA GLY A 61 18.30 9.86 13.54
C GLY A 61 16.83 9.86 13.11
N GLN A 62 16.57 9.77 11.81
CA GLN A 62 15.24 9.88 11.21
C GLN A 62 15.06 8.89 10.05
N LEU A 63 13.82 8.50 9.83
CA LEU A 63 13.33 7.77 8.66
C LEU A 63 12.05 8.42 8.18
N ASN A 64 11.94 8.74 6.90
CA ASN A 64 10.71 9.25 6.29
C ASN A 64 9.99 8.10 5.57
N VAL A 65 8.80 7.79 6.04
CA VAL A 65 7.88 6.85 5.37
C VAL A 65 6.65 7.59 4.86
N ILE A 66 5.93 6.99 3.92
CA ILE A 66 4.73 7.58 3.33
C ILE A 66 3.71 6.47 3.06
N ALA A 67 2.43 6.80 3.08
CA ALA A 67 1.34 5.88 2.79
C ALA A 67 1.29 4.63 3.67
N LEU A 68 1.66 4.76 4.95
CA LEU A 68 1.62 3.66 5.93
C LEU A 68 0.56 3.94 7.00
N PRO A 69 -0.74 3.62 6.76
CA PRO A 69 -1.78 3.77 7.76
C PRO A 69 -1.51 2.84 8.95
N PRO A 70 -1.70 3.30 10.19
CA PRO A 70 -1.39 2.49 11.38
C PRO A 70 -2.16 1.17 11.48
N ASP A 71 -3.37 1.11 10.92
CA ASP A 71 -4.27 -0.04 10.91
C ASP A 71 -4.11 -0.94 9.65
N TRP A 72 -3.32 -0.51 8.67
CA TRP A 72 -2.99 -1.33 7.51
C TRP A 72 -1.87 -2.29 7.87
N ALA A 73 -2.11 -3.61 7.76
CA ALA A 73 -1.13 -4.67 8.03
C ALA A 73 -0.32 -4.47 9.33
N ASN A 74 -0.91 -3.81 10.34
CA ASN A 74 -0.28 -3.55 11.65
C ASN A 74 0.90 -2.55 11.62
N TYR A 75 0.98 -1.64 10.63
CA TYR A 75 2.09 -0.69 10.54
C TYR A 75 2.27 0.19 11.78
N GLY A 76 1.21 0.46 12.54
CA GLY A 76 1.31 1.18 13.82
C GLY A 76 2.25 0.50 14.82
N GLU A 77 2.15 -0.82 14.99
CA GLU A 77 3.06 -1.58 15.85
C GLU A 77 4.45 -1.77 15.19
N VAL A 78 4.52 -1.95 13.87
CA VAL A 78 5.78 -2.08 13.14
C VAL A 78 6.64 -0.83 13.33
N ILE A 79 6.08 0.35 13.11
CA ILE A 79 6.75 1.65 13.29
C ILE A 79 7.16 1.84 14.76
N SER A 80 6.25 1.55 15.70
CA SER A 80 6.52 1.67 17.13
C SER A 80 7.65 0.75 17.59
N ALA A 81 7.66 -0.50 17.10
CA ALA A 81 8.69 -1.48 17.44
C ALA A 81 10.07 -1.11 16.85
N PHE A 82 10.12 -0.58 15.63
CA PHE A 82 11.34 -0.06 15.03
C PHE A 82 11.91 1.10 15.84
N THR A 83 11.06 2.09 16.15
CA THR A 83 11.46 3.24 16.97
C THR A 83 11.94 2.83 18.36
N ALA A 84 11.23 1.92 19.03
CA ALA A 84 11.61 1.41 20.35
C ALA A 84 12.95 0.67 20.31
N LYS A 85 13.20 -0.10 19.26
CA LYS A 85 14.43 -0.91 19.13
C LYS A 85 15.67 -0.07 18.82
N TYR A 86 15.53 0.93 17.97
CA TYR A 86 16.68 1.66 17.42
C TYR A 86 16.79 3.11 17.88
N GLY A 87 15.74 3.69 18.45
CA GLY A 87 15.70 5.10 18.87
C GLY A 87 15.66 6.08 17.69
N ILE A 88 15.28 5.62 16.50
CA ILE A 88 15.17 6.42 15.28
C ILE A 88 13.73 6.92 15.16
N LYS A 89 13.57 8.22 14.93
CA LYS A 89 12.26 8.82 14.69
C LYS A 89 11.75 8.38 13.31
N VAL A 90 10.51 7.93 13.24
CA VAL A 90 9.84 7.67 11.96
C VAL A 90 8.84 8.81 11.70
N ASP A 91 9.05 9.55 10.63
CA ASP A 91 8.09 10.54 10.12
C ASP A 91 7.21 9.86 9.06
N SER A 92 5.94 9.64 9.42
CA SER A 92 4.95 9.03 8.52
C SER A 92 4.09 10.12 7.90
N ALA A 93 4.25 10.32 6.59
CA ALA A 93 3.50 11.30 5.82
C ALA A 93 2.33 10.64 5.10
N GLN A 94 1.23 11.39 4.91
CA GLN A 94 0.10 11.01 4.07
C GLN A 94 -0.32 9.54 4.21
N PRO A 95 -0.72 9.07 5.41
CA PRO A 95 -0.95 7.66 5.66
C PRO A 95 -2.01 7.03 4.72
N ASP A 96 -3.00 7.82 4.30
CA ASP A 96 -4.09 7.35 3.42
C ASP A 96 -3.78 7.49 1.91
N ALA A 97 -2.52 7.82 1.54
CA ALA A 97 -2.12 7.96 0.14
C ALA A 97 -2.04 6.60 -0.57
N ALA A 98 -2.21 6.63 -1.89
CA ALA A 98 -2.06 5.43 -2.71
C ALA A 98 -0.59 5.25 -3.17
N SER A 99 -0.23 4.04 -3.60
CA SER A 99 1.12 3.72 -4.06
C SER A 99 1.67 4.67 -5.14
N GLN A 100 0.82 5.19 -6.02
CA GLN A 100 1.26 6.17 -7.02
C GLN A 100 1.63 7.52 -6.39
N ASP A 101 0.99 7.89 -5.29
CA ASP A 101 1.30 9.14 -4.58
C ASP A 101 2.67 9.09 -3.91
N GLU A 102 3.12 7.92 -3.47
CA GLU A 102 4.48 7.70 -2.96
C GLU A 102 5.54 8.03 -4.03
N ILE A 103 5.34 7.53 -5.26
CA ILE A 103 6.19 7.80 -6.42
C ILE A 103 6.17 9.28 -6.80
N ASN A 104 4.98 9.89 -6.77
CA ASN A 104 4.81 11.32 -7.04
C ASN A 104 5.52 12.17 -5.98
N ALA A 105 5.37 11.84 -4.70
CA ALA A 105 6.04 12.52 -3.60
C ALA A 105 7.58 12.42 -3.70
N ALA A 106 8.12 11.23 -3.97
CA ALA A 106 9.55 11.05 -4.17
C ALA A 106 10.10 11.88 -5.34
N THR A 107 9.31 12.03 -6.41
CA THR A 107 9.68 12.86 -7.57
C THR A 107 9.64 14.35 -7.22
N GLN A 108 8.58 14.80 -6.56
CA GLN A 108 8.37 16.22 -6.23
C GLN A 108 9.31 16.73 -5.13
N LEU A 109 9.62 15.87 -4.16
CA LEU A 109 10.48 16.20 -3.01
C LEU A 109 11.94 15.82 -3.23
N LYS A 110 12.32 15.40 -4.44
CA LYS A 110 13.69 14.98 -4.74
C LYS A 110 14.73 16.01 -4.28
N GLY A 111 15.71 15.54 -3.51
CA GLY A 111 16.77 16.35 -2.94
C GLY A 111 16.38 17.17 -1.71
N GLN A 112 15.16 17.00 -1.20
CA GLN A 112 14.72 17.61 0.06
C GLN A 112 14.87 16.61 1.20
N SER A 113 15.10 17.08 2.42
CA SER A 113 15.21 16.25 3.62
C SER A 113 13.91 15.56 4.02
N THR A 114 12.78 15.98 3.46
CA THR A 114 11.44 15.41 3.69
C THR A 114 11.01 14.41 2.63
N ALA A 115 11.85 14.12 1.62
CA ALA A 115 11.55 13.11 0.61
C ALA A 115 11.41 11.72 1.26
N PRO A 116 10.57 10.83 0.72
CA PRO A 116 10.47 9.46 1.21
C PRO A 116 11.79 8.70 1.10
N ASP A 117 12.17 8.01 2.16
CA ASP A 117 13.35 7.14 2.21
C ASP A 117 13.04 5.75 1.64
N VAL A 118 11.81 5.27 1.86
CA VAL A 118 11.35 3.93 1.51
C VAL A 118 9.93 3.99 0.95
N PHE A 119 9.55 2.91 0.29
CA PHE A 119 8.24 2.72 -0.34
C PHE A 119 7.61 1.40 0.09
N ASP A 120 6.27 1.38 0.21
CA ASP A 120 5.43 0.20 0.38
C ASP A 120 4.36 0.15 -0.72
N LEU A 121 4.70 -0.44 -1.84
CA LEU A 121 3.95 -0.28 -3.08
C LEU A 121 3.15 -1.54 -3.44
N GLY A 122 1.97 -1.34 -3.99
CA GLY A 122 1.33 -2.37 -4.79
C GLY A 122 2.25 -2.79 -5.95
N GLN A 123 2.35 -4.09 -6.20
CA GLN A 123 3.34 -4.70 -7.09
C GLN A 123 3.41 -4.04 -8.49
N ALA A 124 2.27 -3.71 -9.08
CA ALA A 124 2.24 -3.12 -10.40
C ALA A 124 2.82 -1.69 -10.46
N VAL A 125 2.69 -0.91 -9.38
CA VAL A 125 3.33 0.42 -9.26
C VAL A 125 4.82 0.26 -9.03
N ALA A 126 5.23 -0.68 -8.17
CA ALA A 126 6.63 -0.95 -7.91
C ALA A 126 7.38 -1.34 -9.18
N LEU A 127 6.86 -2.33 -9.92
CA LEU A 127 7.53 -2.83 -11.13
C LEU A 127 7.61 -1.80 -12.27
N ALA A 128 6.65 -0.87 -12.34
CA ALA A 128 6.69 0.24 -13.29
C ALA A 128 7.73 1.32 -12.93
N ASN A 129 8.23 1.35 -11.69
CA ASN A 129 9.08 2.43 -11.17
C ASN A 129 10.44 1.95 -10.63
N THR A 130 10.90 0.76 -11.00
CA THR A 130 12.16 0.14 -10.49
C THR A 130 13.39 1.03 -10.66
N ALA A 131 13.41 1.91 -11.67
CA ALA A 131 14.49 2.88 -11.89
C ALA A 131 14.64 3.92 -10.75
N MET A 132 13.67 4.04 -9.86
CA MET A 132 13.71 4.93 -8.70
C MET A 132 14.28 4.25 -7.44
N PHE A 133 14.56 2.96 -7.47
CA PHE A 133 14.93 2.18 -6.29
C PHE A 133 16.42 1.90 -6.23
N ALA A 134 16.94 1.84 -5.00
CA ALA A 134 18.32 1.43 -4.72
C ALA A 134 18.35 -0.08 -4.40
N PRO A 135 19.28 -0.84 -4.94
CA PRO A 135 19.41 -2.26 -4.64
C PRO A 135 19.91 -2.46 -3.19
N TYR A 136 19.27 -3.37 -2.45
CA TYR A 136 19.71 -3.78 -1.13
C TYR A 136 19.24 -5.20 -0.80
N GLN A 137 20.17 -6.05 -0.40
CA GLN A 137 19.88 -7.41 0.05
C GLN A 137 19.98 -7.47 1.58
N VAL A 138 18.84 -7.68 2.22
CA VAL A 138 18.76 -7.87 3.67
C VAL A 138 19.44 -9.17 4.10
N ALA A 139 19.80 -9.30 5.36
CA ALA A 139 20.48 -10.49 5.90
C ALA A 139 19.70 -11.80 5.64
N THR A 140 18.37 -11.73 5.60
CA THR A 140 17.46 -12.86 5.34
C THR A 140 17.01 -12.96 3.89
N PHE A 141 17.67 -12.30 2.96
CA PHE A 141 17.27 -12.23 1.55
C PHE A 141 17.11 -13.60 0.88
N ALA A 142 17.93 -14.59 1.30
CA ALA A 142 17.83 -15.96 0.80
C ALA A 142 16.52 -16.67 1.16
N ASP A 143 15.85 -16.26 2.25
CA ASP A 143 14.61 -16.86 2.73
C ASP A 143 13.38 -16.44 1.90
N VAL A 144 13.50 -15.35 1.14
CA VAL A 144 12.43 -14.87 0.26
C VAL A 144 12.43 -15.69 -1.03
N PRO A 145 11.28 -16.22 -1.48
CA PRO A 145 11.18 -16.93 -2.76
C PRO A 145 11.71 -16.11 -3.95
N ALA A 146 12.29 -16.79 -4.95
CA ALA A 146 12.97 -16.12 -6.04
C ALA A 146 12.05 -15.29 -6.95
N ASP A 147 10.79 -15.68 -7.07
CA ASP A 147 9.73 -15.01 -7.81
C ASP A 147 9.10 -13.82 -7.05
N LEU A 148 9.45 -13.67 -5.76
CA LEU A 148 8.95 -12.58 -4.90
C LEU A 148 10.02 -11.52 -4.60
N LYS A 149 11.08 -11.43 -5.40
CA LYS A 149 12.13 -10.42 -5.26
C LYS A 149 12.90 -10.19 -6.56
N ASP A 150 13.46 -9.00 -6.71
CA ASP A 150 14.52 -8.77 -7.70
C ASP A 150 15.81 -9.44 -7.27
N ALA A 151 16.55 -10.03 -8.22
CA ALA A 151 17.79 -10.78 -7.92
C ALA A 151 18.88 -9.93 -7.23
N ASN A 152 18.89 -8.61 -7.49
CA ASN A 152 19.82 -7.66 -6.88
C ASN A 152 19.24 -6.98 -5.63
N GLY A 153 17.98 -7.26 -5.27
CA GLY A 153 17.29 -6.62 -4.15
C GLY A 153 16.86 -5.18 -4.44
N THR A 154 16.64 -4.83 -5.72
CA THR A 154 16.09 -3.52 -6.10
C THR A 154 14.67 -3.34 -5.54
N TRP A 155 13.93 -4.42 -5.47
CA TRP A 155 12.65 -4.54 -4.80
C TRP A 155 12.49 -5.94 -4.19
N VAL A 156 11.73 -6.05 -3.12
CA VAL A 156 11.45 -7.32 -2.43
C VAL A 156 10.01 -7.28 -1.96
N ASN A 157 9.24 -8.32 -2.23
CA ASN A 157 7.94 -8.47 -1.58
C ASN A 157 8.13 -8.68 -0.07
N ASP A 158 7.15 -8.24 0.73
CA ASP A 158 7.28 -8.22 2.19
C ASP A 158 6.18 -8.97 2.92
N TYR A 159 4.95 -8.59 2.71
CA TYR A 159 3.75 -9.26 3.22
C TYR A 159 2.69 -9.32 2.14
N GLY A 160 1.75 -10.22 2.32
CA GLY A 160 0.64 -10.38 1.40
C GLY A 160 -0.54 -11.09 2.02
N GLY A 161 -1.49 -11.41 1.16
CA GLY A 161 -2.70 -12.11 1.52
C GLY A 161 -3.48 -12.55 0.32
N TYR A 162 -4.72 -12.89 0.56
CA TYR A 162 -5.66 -13.29 -0.47
C TYR A 162 -6.87 -12.38 -0.46
N MET A 163 -7.44 -12.16 -1.63
CA MET A 163 -8.73 -11.48 -1.69
C MET A 163 -9.77 -12.27 -0.96
N SER A 164 -10.62 -11.57 -0.21
CA SER A 164 -11.59 -12.17 0.69
C SER A 164 -12.93 -11.41 0.68
N ILE A 165 -13.91 -11.99 1.31
CA ILE A 165 -15.17 -11.35 1.64
C ILE A 165 -15.26 -11.27 3.17
N GLY A 166 -15.16 -10.06 3.71
CA GLY A 166 -15.53 -9.76 5.10
C GLY A 166 -17.02 -9.53 5.20
N TYR A 167 -17.67 -10.00 6.25
CA TYR A 167 -19.11 -9.81 6.43
C TYR A 167 -19.54 -9.81 7.90
N ASP A 168 -20.57 -9.03 8.19
CA ASP A 168 -21.27 -9.01 9.48
C ASP A 168 -22.27 -10.17 9.53
N ALA A 169 -21.94 -11.22 10.27
CA ALA A 169 -22.74 -12.45 10.36
C ALA A 169 -24.10 -12.22 11.04
N ALA A 170 -24.28 -11.10 11.77
CA ALA A 170 -25.59 -10.73 12.31
C ALA A 170 -26.54 -10.10 11.26
N LYS A 171 -25.99 -9.63 10.11
CA LYS A 171 -26.76 -8.90 9.09
C LYS A 171 -26.93 -9.63 7.77
N VAL A 172 -26.05 -10.58 7.46
CA VAL A 172 -26.08 -11.38 6.22
C VAL A 172 -25.73 -12.84 6.50
N PRO A 173 -26.24 -13.77 5.69
CA PRO A 173 -25.77 -15.15 5.73
C PRO A 173 -24.30 -15.24 5.28
N ALA A 174 -23.59 -16.28 5.72
CA ALA A 174 -22.23 -16.54 5.29
C ALA A 174 -22.15 -16.76 3.77
N PRO A 175 -21.37 -15.96 3.02
CA PRO A 175 -21.11 -16.26 1.62
C PRO A 175 -20.14 -17.46 1.54
N THR A 176 -20.40 -18.38 0.61
CA THR A 176 -19.52 -19.52 0.32
C THR A 176 -18.77 -19.33 -1.00
N SER A 177 -19.23 -18.40 -1.81
CA SER A 177 -18.65 -18.03 -3.12
C SER A 177 -18.88 -16.55 -3.42
N VAL A 178 -18.15 -16.03 -4.38
CA VAL A 178 -18.37 -14.66 -4.89
C VAL A 178 -19.77 -14.51 -5.49
N GLN A 179 -20.29 -15.56 -6.15
CA GLN A 179 -21.62 -15.55 -6.78
C GLN A 179 -22.75 -15.42 -5.75
N ASP A 180 -22.54 -15.83 -4.49
CA ASP A 180 -23.54 -15.67 -3.45
C ASP A 180 -23.92 -14.21 -3.22
N LEU A 181 -23.00 -13.27 -3.48
CA LEU A 181 -23.24 -11.86 -3.32
C LEU A 181 -24.32 -11.30 -4.26
N LEU A 182 -24.69 -12.03 -5.32
CA LEU A 182 -25.82 -11.68 -6.19
C LEU A 182 -27.20 -12.03 -5.59
N LYS A 183 -27.24 -12.79 -4.48
CA LYS A 183 -28.49 -13.20 -3.84
C LYS A 183 -29.21 -12.00 -3.19
N PRO A 184 -30.55 -12.01 -3.08
CA PRO A 184 -31.31 -10.90 -2.48
C PRO A 184 -30.95 -10.55 -1.04
N ALA A 185 -30.37 -11.50 -0.27
CA ALA A 185 -29.91 -11.28 1.10
C ALA A 185 -28.82 -10.19 1.21
N TYR A 186 -28.12 -9.91 0.12
CA TYR A 186 -27.03 -8.94 0.05
C TYR A 186 -27.44 -7.60 -0.55
N LYS A 187 -28.75 -7.36 -0.74
CA LYS A 187 -29.24 -6.12 -1.37
C LYS A 187 -28.76 -4.87 -0.62
N GLY A 188 -28.06 -3.97 -1.33
CA GLY A 188 -27.52 -2.72 -0.80
C GLY A 188 -26.40 -2.89 0.23
N LYS A 189 -25.64 -4.00 0.19
CA LYS A 189 -24.72 -4.35 1.28
C LYS A 189 -23.29 -4.61 0.87
N VAL A 190 -22.99 -4.81 -0.42
CA VAL A 190 -21.66 -5.25 -0.87
C VAL A 190 -20.84 -4.06 -1.30
N ALA A 191 -19.81 -3.73 -0.53
CA ALA A 191 -18.82 -2.71 -0.83
C ALA A 191 -17.54 -3.32 -1.40
N LEU A 192 -16.86 -2.56 -2.25
CA LEU A 192 -15.51 -2.83 -2.76
C LEU A 192 -14.58 -1.77 -2.19
N ASN A 193 -13.37 -2.15 -1.76
CA ASN A 193 -12.44 -1.21 -1.15
C ASN A 193 -11.77 -0.32 -2.19
N GLY A 194 -12.45 0.76 -2.56
CA GLY A 194 -11.99 1.81 -3.48
C GLY A 194 -12.47 1.65 -4.94
N ASP A 195 -11.98 2.56 -5.77
CA ASP A 195 -12.15 2.51 -7.23
C ASP A 195 -11.08 1.59 -7.85
N PRO A 196 -11.43 0.53 -8.58
CA PRO A 196 -10.46 -0.42 -9.14
C PRO A 196 -9.55 0.15 -10.22
N THR A 197 -9.82 1.37 -10.70
CA THR A 197 -8.91 2.09 -11.60
C THR A 197 -7.82 2.86 -10.86
N GLN A 198 -7.96 3.00 -9.51
CA GLN A 198 -7.06 3.79 -8.65
C GLN A 198 -6.50 2.96 -7.48
N ALA A 199 -7.32 2.11 -6.86
CA ALA A 199 -6.99 1.36 -5.66
C ALA A 199 -6.63 -0.10 -5.98
N GLY A 200 -5.48 -0.57 -5.47
CA GLY A 200 -4.99 -1.94 -5.68
C GLY A 200 -5.90 -3.01 -5.09
N ALA A 201 -6.50 -2.78 -3.92
CA ALA A 201 -7.45 -3.71 -3.30
C ALA A 201 -8.71 -3.87 -4.15
N ALA A 202 -9.27 -2.76 -4.64
CA ALA A 202 -10.44 -2.81 -5.53
C ALA A 202 -10.12 -3.49 -6.87
N PHE A 203 -8.96 -3.19 -7.47
CA PHE A 203 -8.46 -3.87 -8.66
C PHE A 203 -8.42 -5.40 -8.44
N ALA A 204 -7.81 -5.84 -7.35
CA ALA A 204 -7.73 -7.26 -6.99
C ALA A 204 -9.11 -7.86 -6.71
N GLY A 205 -10.04 -7.11 -6.12
CA GLY A 205 -11.43 -7.54 -5.93
C GLY A 205 -12.16 -7.83 -7.23
N VAL A 206 -11.95 -7.01 -8.27
CA VAL A 206 -12.51 -7.27 -9.62
C VAL A 206 -11.84 -8.48 -10.27
N ALA A 207 -10.52 -8.64 -10.11
CA ALA A 207 -9.80 -9.81 -10.62
C ALA A 207 -10.24 -11.11 -9.92
N MET A 208 -10.44 -11.10 -8.60
CA MET A 208 -11.05 -12.22 -7.86
C MET A 208 -12.43 -12.57 -8.42
N ALA A 209 -13.27 -11.57 -8.62
CA ALA A 209 -14.60 -11.78 -9.19
C ALA A 209 -14.54 -12.36 -10.61
N ALA A 210 -13.52 -11.99 -11.41
CA ALA A 210 -13.30 -12.59 -12.72
C ALA A 210 -13.00 -14.08 -12.62
N LEU A 211 -12.03 -14.45 -11.78
CA LEU A 211 -11.69 -15.89 -11.55
C LEU A 211 -12.91 -16.69 -11.10
N ALA A 212 -13.68 -16.15 -10.16
CA ALA A 212 -14.90 -16.81 -9.65
C ALA A 212 -15.95 -17.06 -10.74
N ASN A 213 -16.01 -16.24 -11.78
CA ASN A 213 -17.03 -16.29 -12.81
C ASN A 213 -16.54 -16.85 -14.16
N GLY A 214 -15.46 -17.64 -14.14
CA GLY A 214 -14.91 -18.30 -15.32
C GLY A 214 -14.11 -17.40 -16.24
N GLY A 215 -13.59 -16.29 -15.71
CA GLY A 215 -12.51 -15.51 -16.30
C GLY A 215 -11.14 -16.09 -15.94
N SER A 216 -10.09 -15.37 -16.24
CA SER A 216 -8.71 -15.78 -15.97
C SER A 216 -7.83 -14.61 -15.57
N ALA A 217 -6.58 -14.89 -15.23
CA ALA A 217 -5.57 -13.85 -15.00
C ALA A 217 -5.33 -12.98 -16.25
N ASP A 218 -5.56 -13.51 -17.45
CA ASP A 218 -5.37 -12.81 -18.74
C ASP A 218 -6.64 -12.06 -19.18
N ASP A 219 -7.80 -12.37 -18.59
CA ASP A 219 -9.08 -11.73 -18.94
C ASP A 219 -9.96 -11.53 -17.71
N ILE A 220 -10.00 -10.29 -17.22
CA ILE A 220 -10.83 -9.89 -16.07
C ILE A 220 -12.23 -9.36 -16.48
N SER A 221 -12.62 -9.46 -17.74
CA SER A 221 -13.91 -8.93 -18.23
C SER A 221 -15.12 -9.51 -17.49
N LYS A 222 -15.01 -10.78 -17.06
CA LYS A 222 -16.05 -11.44 -16.25
C LYS A 222 -16.20 -10.81 -14.85
N GLY A 223 -15.13 -10.22 -14.30
CA GLY A 223 -15.21 -9.47 -13.05
C GLY A 223 -16.01 -8.17 -13.21
N VAL A 224 -15.77 -7.41 -14.27
CA VAL A 224 -16.57 -6.21 -14.59
C VAL A 224 -18.02 -6.58 -14.84
N SER A 225 -18.28 -7.69 -15.55
CA SER A 225 -19.64 -8.20 -15.76
C SER A 225 -20.33 -8.56 -14.44
N PHE A 226 -19.61 -9.23 -13.52
CA PHE A 226 -20.12 -9.54 -12.19
C PHE A 226 -20.54 -8.29 -11.41
N PHE A 227 -19.71 -7.26 -11.36
CA PHE A 227 -20.06 -6.00 -10.69
C PHE A 227 -21.21 -5.27 -11.38
N THR A 228 -21.33 -5.38 -12.71
CA THR A 228 -22.50 -4.88 -13.45
C THR A 228 -23.79 -5.57 -12.97
N ASP A 229 -23.75 -6.89 -12.82
CA ASP A 229 -24.90 -7.68 -12.36
C ASP A 229 -25.20 -7.43 -10.89
N LEU A 230 -24.15 -7.25 -10.06
CA LEU A 230 -24.27 -6.87 -8.65
C LEU A 230 -24.98 -5.50 -8.50
N LYS A 231 -24.65 -4.53 -9.36
CA LYS A 231 -25.31 -3.22 -9.42
C LYS A 231 -26.77 -3.37 -9.88
N LYS A 232 -27.05 -4.13 -10.97
CA LYS A 232 -28.40 -4.37 -11.47
C LYS A 232 -29.28 -5.06 -10.43
N ALA A 233 -28.74 -5.99 -9.64
CA ALA A 233 -29.43 -6.62 -8.52
C ALA A 233 -29.71 -5.63 -7.36
N GLY A 234 -29.08 -4.47 -7.37
CA GLY A 234 -29.14 -3.49 -6.29
C GLY A 234 -28.33 -3.91 -5.06
N ASN A 235 -27.36 -4.82 -5.21
CA ASN A 235 -26.55 -5.34 -4.12
C ASN A 235 -25.27 -4.56 -3.94
N PHE A 236 -24.71 -3.94 -5.00
CA PHE A 236 -23.53 -3.11 -4.95
C PHE A 236 -23.78 -1.81 -4.18
N LEU A 237 -22.91 -1.51 -3.24
CA LEU A 237 -22.91 -0.31 -2.41
C LEU A 237 -21.66 0.51 -2.78
N PRO A 238 -21.80 1.64 -3.50
CA PRO A 238 -20.69 2.49 -3.91
C PRO A 238 -20.22 3.40 -2.75
N VAL A 239 -19.75 2.78 -1.68
CA VAL A 239 -19.22 3.44 -0.47
C VAL A 239 -17.90 2.78 -0.16
N ASP A 240 -16.84 3.58 0.00
CA ASP A 240 -15.55 3.06 0.43
C ASP A 240 -15.64 2.56 1.88
N PRO A 241 -15.33 1.28 2.12
CA PRO A 241 -15.40 0.72 3.45
C PRO A 241 -14.28 1.29 4.35
N THR A 242 -14.67 1.62 5.56
CA THR A 242 -13.77 2.04 6.64
C THR A 242 -14.15 1.33 7.93
N PRO A 243 -13.29 1.27 8.96
CA PRO A 243 -13.67 0.73 10.26
C PRO A 243 -14.96 1.35 10.81
N ALA A 244 -15.18 2.64 10.58
CA ALA A 244 -16.40 3.34 11.02
C ALA A 244 -17.64 2.90 10.24
N THR A 245 -17.55 2.73 8.91
CA THR A 245 -18.70 2.27 8.10
C THR A 245 -19.04 0.81 8.36
N VAL A 246 -18.04 -0.03 8.65
CA VAL A 246 -18.25 -1.41 9.11
C VAL A 246 -18.91 -1.42 10.48
N GLN A 247 -18.38 -0.66 11.45
CA GLN A 247 -18.92 -0.60 12.80
C GLN A 247 -20.36 -0.07 12.85
N SER A 248 -20.68 0.95 12.06
CA SER A 248 -22.05 1.47 11.95
C SER A 248 -22.99 0.53 11.20
N GLY A 249 -22.43 -0.43 10.46
CA GLY A 249 -23.16 -1.34 9.59
C GLY A 249 -23.62 -0.72 8.28
N GLN A 250 -22.98 0.35 7.86
CA GLN A 250 -23.18 0.94 6.54
C GLN A 250 -22.59 0.03 5.44
N THR A 251 -21.42 -0.58 5.71
CA THR A 251 -20.77 -1.53 4.80
C THR A 251 -20.69 -2.92 5.44
N PRO A 252 -21.80 -3.68 5.51
CA PRO A 252 -21.84 -4.95 6.23
C PRO A 252 -21.21 -6.13 5.47
N VAL A 253 -20.82 -5.92 4.21
CA VAL A 253 -20.07 -6.88 3.39
C VAL A 253 -19.00 -6.12 2.62
N VAL A 254 -17.74 -6.55 2.74
CA VAL A 254 -16.59 -5.88 2.14
C VAL A 254 -15.74 -6.88 1.36
N ILE A 255 -15.51 -6.59 0.08
CA ILE A 255 -14.53 -7.28 -0.75
C ILE A 255 -13.20 -6.56 -0.57
N ASP A 256 -12.23 -7.25 0.07
CA ASP A 256 -10.93 -6.70 0.42
C ASP A 256 -9.89 -7.80 0.69
N TRP A 257 -8.64 -7.42 0.93
CA TRP A 257 -7.60 -8.33 1.39
C TRP A 257 -7.99 -9.00 2.71
N ASP A 258 -7.65 -10.27 2.87
CA ASP A 258 -8.00 -11.05 4.05
C ASP A 258 -7.38 -10.47 5.34
N TYR A 259 -6.18 -9.93 5.28
CA TYR A 259 -5.56 -9.29 6.45
C TYR A 259 -6.28 -8.01 6.89
N LEU A 260 -6.85 -7.22 5.96
CA LEU A 260 -7.66 -6.05 6.31
C LEU A 260 -8.97 -6.49 6.95
N ASN A 261 -9.64 -7.48 6.36
CA ASN A 261 -10.85 -8.04 6.94
C ASN A 261 -10.59 -8.75 8.29
N VAL A 262 -9.44 -9.38 8.49
CA VAL A 262 -9.01 -9.93 9.79
C VAL A 262 -8.77 -8.81 10.80
N GLY A 263 -8.09 -7.73 10.40
CA GLY A 263 -7.91 -6.53 11.22
C GLY A 263 -9.24 -5.97 11.71
N GLN A 264 -10.27 -5.92 10.85
CA GLN A 264 -11.63 -5.56 11.25
C GLN A 264 -12.21 -6.52 12.28
N SER A 265 -12.02 -7.84 12.12
CA SER A 265 -12.48 -8.83 13.11
C SER A 265 -11.89 -8.61 14.49
N VAL A 266 -10.62 -8.19 14.56
CA VAL A 266 -9.91 -7.92 15.82
C VAL A 266 -10.37 -6.59 16.44
N SER A 267 -10.36 -5.51 15.66
CA SER A 267 -10.67 -4.15 16.15
C SER A 267 -12.14 -3.97 16.54
N LEU A 268 -13.04 -4.71 15.91
CA LEU A 268 -14.48 -4.65 16.16
C LEU A 268 -15.01 -5.78 17.04
N LYS A 269 -14.10 -6.58 17.65
CA LYS A 269 -14.48 -7.68 18.53
C LYS A 269 -15.45 -7.23 19.63
N GLY A 270 -16.58 -7.92 19.74
CA GLY A 270 -17.65 -7.61 20.69
C GLY A 270 -18.58 -6.44 20.28
N LYS A 271 -18.29 -5.79 19.14
CA LYS A 271 -19.17 -4.74 18.57
C LYS A 271 -19.86 -5.21 17.29
N VAL A 272 -19.17 -5.95 16.45
CA VAL A 272 -19.67 -6.51 15.20
C VAL A 272 -19.27 -7.98 15.15
N ASP A 273 -20.15 -8.88 14.70
CA ASP A 273 -19.82 -10.30 14.44
C ASP A 273 -19.18 -10.43 13.05
N TRP A 274 -17.99 -9.84 12.89
CA TRP A 274 -17.27 -9.81 11.63
C TRP A 274 -16.57 -11.13 11.36
N LYS A 275 -16.83 -11.71 10.20
CA LYS A 275 -16.22 -12.96 9.71
C LYS A 275 -15.54 -12.73 8.39
N VAL A 276 -14.58 -13.59 8.06
CA VAL A 276 -13.78 -13.50 6.83
C VAL A 276 -13.80 -14.84 6.12
N VAL A 277 -14.02 -14.82 4.81
CA VAL A 277 -13.93 -15.99 3.94
C VAL A 277 -13.07 -15.67 2.71
N VAL A 278 -12.13 -16.56 2.41
CA VAL A 278 -11.40 -16.61 1.13
C VAL A 278 -12.13 -17.58 0.23
N PRO A 279 -12.76 -17.15 -0.89
CA PRO A 279 -13.53 -18.04 -1.76
C PRO A 279 -12.63 -19.08 -2.45
N ALA A 280 -12.89 -20.36 -2.23
CA ALA A 280 -12.05 -21.46 -2.72
C ALA A 280 -11.94 -21.53 -4.26
N ASN A 281 -12.95 -21.01 -4.98
CA ASN A 281 -12.98 -20.98 -6.45
C ASN A 281 -12.35 -19.71 -7.05
N ALA A 282 -11.77 -18.83 -6.23
CA ALA A 282 -11.22 -17.55 -6.65
C ALA A 282 -10.09 -17.07 -5.71
N VAL A 283 -9.13 -17.94 -5.45
CA VAL A 283 -8.00 -17.64 -4.57
C VAL A 283 -7.04 -16.74 -5.32
N LEU A 284 -7.30 -15.43 -5.28
CA LEU A 284 -6.39 -14.41 -5.82
C LEU A 284 -5.48 -13.92 -4.72
N GLY A 285 -4.18 -14.11 -4.87
CA GLY A 285 -3.14 -13.63 -3.96
C GLY A 285 -2.44 -12.38 -4.45
N GLY A 286 -1.83 -11.65 -3.54
CA GLY A 286 -0.98 -10.52 -3.84
C GLY A 286 -0.04 -10.22 -2.68
N TYR A 287 1.12 -9.69 -3.01
CA TYR A 287 2.10 -9.17 -2.07
C TYR A 287 2.33 -7.69 -2.33
N TYR A 288 2.63 -6.96 -1.25
CA TYR A 288 3.20 -5.62 -1.35
C TYR A 288 4.70 -5.69 -1.58
N VAL A 289 5.28 -4.57 -1.96
CA VAL A 289 6.69 -4.47 -2.36
C VAL A 289 7.36 -3.40 -1.54
N GLN A 290 8.39 -3.75 -0.82
CA GLN A 290 9.31 -2.81 -0.21
C GLN A 290 10.42 -2.43 -1.19
N ALA A 291 10.72 -1.14 -1.24
CA ALA A 291 11.86 -0.62 -1.96
C ALA A 291 12.50 0.56 -1.21
N ILE A 292 13.78 0.77 -1.42
CA ILE A 292 14.52 1.93 -0.90
C ILE A 292 14.56 2.98 -2.01
N SER A 293 14.21 4.23 -1.70
CA SER A 293 14.41 5.33 -2.63
C SER A 293 15.91 5.50 -2.94
N LYS A 294 16.27 5.57 -4.22
CA LYS A 294 17.68 5.84 -4.61
C LYS A 294 18.15 7.24 -4.19
N ASP A 295 17.18 8.15 -4.00
CA ASP A 295 17.42 9.53 -3.58
C ASP A 295 17.08 9.73 -2.08
N ALA A 296 17.04 8.65 -1.30
CA ALA A 296 16.71 8.67 0.13
C ALA A 296 17.57 9.67 0.89
N PRO A 297 16.97 10.63 1.62
CA PRO A 297 17.72 11.55 2.48
C PRO A 297 18.39 10.86 3.67
N HIS A 298 17.84 9.73 4.15
CA HIS A 298 18.37 8.95 5.27
C HIS A 298 18.69 7.51 4.83
N PRO A 299 19.74 7.33 3.97
CA PRO A 299 19.97 6.05 3.29
C PRO A 299 20.39 4.89 4.22
N ALA A 300 21.00 5.17 5.37
CA ALA A 300 21.31 4.12 6.35
C ALA A 300 20.05 3.72 7.15
N ALA A 301 19.21 4.68 7.54
CA ALA A 301 17.94 4.40 8.20
C ALA A 301 16.98 3.61 7.28
N ALA A 302 16.93 3.93 5.99
CA ALA A 302 16.16 3.19 4.99
C ALA A 302 16.58 1.72 4.92
N ARG A 303 17.88 1.43 4.95
CA ARG A 303 18.41 0.06 4.91
C ARG A 303 18.17 -0.69 6.21
N LEU A 304 18.33 0.00 7.33
CA LEU A 304 18.01 -0.58 8.65
C LEU A 304 16.52 -0.88 8.79
N TRP A 305 15.65 -0.06 8.19
CA TRP A 305 14.21 -0.34 8.11
C TRP A 305 13.95 -1.65 7.34
N GLN A 306 14.60 -1.86 6.19
CA GLN A 306 14.47 -3.12 5.46
C GLN A 306 14.96 -4.31 6.30
N GLU A 307 16.11 -4.23 6.95
CA GLU A 307 16.60 -5.28 7.84
C GLU A 307 15.62 -5.60 8.99
N PHE A 308 14.95 -4.59 9.51
CA PHE A 308 13.93 -4.77 10.55
C PHE A 308 12.68 -5.45 9.99
N LEU A 309 12.16 -5.00 8.85
CA LEU A 309 10.95 -5.54 8.24
C LEU A 309 11.12 -7.02 7.89
N TYR A 310 12.28 -7.40 7.37
CA TYR A 310 12.57 -8.79 7.00
C TYR A 310 13.17 -9.62 8.15
N SER A 311 13.30 -9.08 9.35
CA SER A 311 13.63 -9.88 10.55
C SER A 311 12.44 -10.72 10.99
N ASP A 312 12.67 -11.77 11.79
CA ASP A 312 11.58 -12.58 12.37
C ASP A 312 10.61 -11.72 13.19
N GLN A 313 11.12 -10.68 13.86
CA GLN A 313 10.30 -9.72 14.60
C GLN A 313 9.37 -8.94 13.67
N GLY A 314 9.87 -8.33 12.60
CA GLY A 314 9.07 -7.56 11.63
C GLY A 314 8.02 -8.43 10.95
N GLN A 315 8.43 -9.61 10.48
CA GLN A 315 7.54 -10.56 9.80
C GLN A 315 6.42 -11.06 10.73
N ASN A 316 6.71 -11.33 12.02
CA ASN A 316 5.68 -11.71 12.99
C ASN A 316 4.75 -10.55 13.38
N LEU A 317 5.19 -9.29 13.27
CA LEU A 317 4.32 -8.13 13.48
C LEU A 317 3.26 -8.02 12.36
N TRP A 318 3.63 -8.28 11.12
CA TRP A 318 2.65 -8.35 10.03
C TRP A 318 1.70 -9.54 10.21
N LEU A 319 2.25 -10.71 10.58
CA LEU A 319 1.43 -11.89 10.85
C LEU A 319 0.42 -11.64 11.98
N LYS A 320 0.81 -10.92 13.04
CA LYS A 320 -0.10 -10.47 14.10
C LYS A 320 -1.22 -9.57 13.57
N GLY A 321 -0.95 -8.78 12.52
CA GLY A 321 -1.93 -7.99 11.78
C GLY A 321 -2.77 -8.79 10.79
N GLY A 322 -2.57 -10.11 10.69
CA GLY A 322 -3.29 -10.98 9.78
C GLY A 322 -2.68 -11.08 8.38
N ALA A 323 -1.61 -10.35 8.11
CA ALA A 323 -0.90 -10.40 6.82
C ALA A 323 0.11 -11.55 6.81
N ARG A 324 0.19 -12.26 5.68
CA ARG A 324 1.12 -13.38 5.51
C ARG A 324 2.51 -12.86 5.20
N PRO A 325 3.51 -13.15 6.07
CA PRO A 325 4.88 -12.73 5.82
C PRO A 325 5.48 -13.44 4.62
N VAL A 326 6.28 -12.75 3.82
CA VAL A 326 6.96 -13.34 2.65
C VAL A 326 7.94 -14.46 3.04
N ARG A 327 8.48 -14.42 4.28
CA ARG A 327 9.39 -15.43 4.83
C ARG A 327 8.67 -16.56 5.58
N GLN A 328 7.33 -16.64 5.46
CA GLN A 328 6.49 -17.58 6.23
C GLN A 328 7.07 -18.99 6.26
N ASP A 329 7.39 -19.57 5.10
CA ASP A 329 7.86 -20.95 4.99
C ASP A 329 9.24 -21.16 5.65
N ALA A 330 10.14 -20.21 5.50
CA ALA A 330 11.45 -20.24 6.14
C ALA A 330 11.34 -20.14 7.67
N MET A 331 10.47 -19.26 8.15
CA MET A 331 10.23 -19.04 9.57
C MET A 331 9.49 -20.23 10.22
N ASP A 332 8.54 -20.86 9.52
CA ASP A 332 7.87 -22.05 10.02
C ASP A 332 8.84 -23.23 10.14
N LYS A 333 9.67 -23.43 9.11
CA LYS A 333 10.73 -24.43 9.11
C LYS A 333 11.78 -24.20 10.21
N ALA A 334 12.11 -22.93 10.48
CA ALA A 334 13.03 -22.54 11.56
C ALA A 334 12.38 -22.58 12.95
N GLY A 335 11.05 -22.64 13.03
CA GLY A 335 10.30 -22.58 14.28
C GLY A 335 10.21 -21.18 14.90
N THR A 336 10.46 -20.11 14.12
CA THR A 336 10.44 -18.71 14.57
C THR A 336 9.14 -17.99 14.25
N ILE A 337 8.23 -18.61 13.51
CA ILE A 337 6.90 -18.04 13.23
C ILE A 337 6.02 -18.06 14.49
N ASP A 338 5.24 -16.99 14.68
CA ASP A 338 4.17 -16.98 15.70
C ASP A 338 3.05 -17.95 15.30
N LYS A 339 3.08 -19.15 15.85
CA LYS A 339 2.12 -20.21 15.56
C LYS A 339 0.68 -19.85 15.94
N THR A 340 0.49 -19.01 16.95
CA THR A 340 -0.84 -18.57 17.37
C THR A 340 -1.44 -17.64 16.31
N ALA A 341 -0.69 -16.64 15.90
CA ALA A 341 -1.10 -15.72 14.84
C ALA A 341 -1.27 -16.44 13.50
N PHE A 342 -0.36 -17.36 13.17
CA PHE A 342 -0.43 -18.16 11.94
C PHE A 342 -1.69 -19.03 11.88
N SER A 343 -2.05 -19.69 12.99
CA SER A 343 -3.27 -20.52 13.08
C SER A 343 -4.56 -19.72 13.02
N ALA A 344 -4.51 -18.41 13.31
CA ALA A 344 -5.66 -17.52 13.29
C ALA A 344 -5.97 -16.97 11.88
N LEU A 345 -5.08 -17.17 10.91
CA LEU A 345 -5.32 -16.73 9.54
C LEU A 345 -6.53 -17.45 8.93
N PRO A 346 -7.31 -16.78 8.06
CA PRO A 346 -8.38 -17.43 7.32
C PRO A 346 -7.85 -18.64 6.55
N PRO A 347 -8.54 -19.80 6.60
CA PRO A 347 -8.14 -20.97 5.84
C PRO A 347 -8.23 -20.68 4.34
N VAL A 348 -7.23 -21.12 3.61
CA VAL A 348 -7.15 -21.00 2.15
C VAL A 348 -7.23 -22.39 1.57
N SER A 349 -8.18 -22.62 0.65
CA SER A 349 -8.34 -23.87 -0.09
C SER A 349 -8.46 -23.54 -1.58
N GLY A 350 -7.89 -24.38 -2.42
CA GLY A 350 -7.79 -24.13 -3.87
C GLY A 350 -6.37 -23.72 -4.28
N THR A 351 -6.19 -23.45 -5.58
CA THR A 351 -4.90 -23.05 -6.14
C THR A 351 -4.80 -21.53 -6.19
N PRO A 352 -3.85 -20.91 -5.50
CA PRO A 352 -3.63 -19.48 -5.57
C PRO A 352 -3.22 -19.01 -6.98
N VAL A 353 -3.75 -17.88 -7.39
CA VAL A 353 -3.39 -17.16 -8.61
C VAL A 353 -2.75 -15.84 -8.22
N PHE A 354 -1.57 -15.56 -8.77
CA PHE A 354 -0.89 -14.27 -8.66
C PHE A 354 -0.77 -13.68 -10.05
N LEU A 355 -1.16 -12.40 -10.20
CA LEU A 355 -1.08 -11.74 -11.49
C LEU A 355 0.38 -11.35 -11.79
N THR A 356 0.84 -11.67 -12.99
CA THR A 356 2.09 -11.13 -13.51
C THR A 356 1.93 -9.64 -13.83
N GLN A 357 3.05 -8.93 -14.03
CA GLN A 357 3.02 -7.51 -14.45
C GLN A 357 2.23 -7.33 -15.74
N ALA A 358 2.48 -8.15 -16.77
CA ALA A 358 1.78 -8.04 -18.06
C ALA A 358 0.27 -8.25 -17.92
N GLN A 359 -0.15 -9.20 -17.09
CA GLN A 359 -1.56 -9.43 -16.77
C GLN A 359 -2.18 -8.25 -16.02
N SER A 360 -1.46 -7.69 -15.05
CA SER A 360 -1.90 -6.51 -14.30
C SER A 360 -2.05 -5.29 -15.19
N ASP A 361 -1.11 -5.05 -16.12
CA ASP A 361 -1.15 -3.91 -17.05
C ASP A 361 -2.32 -4.03 -18.03
N THR A 362 -2.54 -5.24 -18.58
CA THR A 362 -3.67 -5.55 -19.45
C THR A 362 -4.99 -5.33 -18.71
N ALA A 363 -5.10 -5.84 -17.50
CA ALA A 363 -6.29 -5.71 -16.67
C ALA A 363 -6.57 -4.24 -16.27
N LYS A 364 -5.55 -3.46 -15.92
CA LYS A 364 -5.68 -2.02 -15.62
C LYS A 364 -6.16 -1.24 -16.83
N ALA A 365 -5.60 -1.50 -18.01
CA ALA A 365 -6.05 -0.85 -19.25
C ALA A 365 -7.52 -1.17 -19.54
N PHE A 366 -7.93 -2.44 -19.36
CA PHE A 366 -9.31 -2.87 -19.52
C PHE A 366 -10.25 -2.17 -18.51
N LEU A 367 -9.88 -2.08 -17.23
CA LEU A 367 -10.67 -1.40 -16.21
C LEU A 367 -10.82 0.09 -16.51
N THR A 368 -9.75 0.77 -16.86
CA THR A 368 -9.79 2.20 -17.22
C THR A 368 -10.77 2.47 -18.35
N ALA A 369 -10.85 1.57 -19.34
CA ALA A 369 -11.76 1.72 -20.48
C ALA A 369 -13.22 1.36 -20.17
N ASN A 370 -13.49 0.48 -19.20
CA ASN A 370 -14.79 -0.17 -19.06
C ASN A 370 -15.48 0.02 -17.71
N TRP A 371 -14.74 0.24 -16.61
CA TRP A 371 -15.32 0.28 -15.26
C TRP A 371 -16.41 1.33 -15.11
N ARG A 372 -16.11 2.59 -15.47
CA ARG A 372 -17.09 3.69 -15.39
C ARG A 372 -18.34 3.43 -16.23
N LYS A 373 -18.21 2.78 -17.38
CA LYS A 373 -19.37 2.44 -18.23
C LYS A 373 -20.25 1.37 -17.58
N ALA A 374 -19.64 0.45 -16.83
CA ALA A 374 -20.32 -0.66 -16.18
C ALA A 374 -21.00 -0.24 -14.87
N ILE A 375 -20.33 0.62 -14.09
CA ILE A 375 -20.78 0.99 -12.75
C ILE A 375 -21.39 2.41 -12.69
N GLY A 376 -21.09 3.30 -13.61
CA GLY A 376 -21.72 4.63 -13.77
C GLY A 376 -21.10 5.68 -12.91
#